data_94546a557bda95d9651c680c71145ffb
#
_entry.id   94546a557bda95d9651c680c71145ffb
#
_cell.length_a   1.000
_cell.length_b   1.000
_cell.length_c   1.000
_cell.angle_alpha   90.00
_cell.angle_beta   90.00
_cell.angle_gamma   90.00
#
_symmetry.space_group_name_H-M   'P 1'
#
loop_
_entity.id
_entity.type
_entity.pdbx_description
1 polymer ?
#
loop_
_entity_poly.entity_id
_entity_poly.type
_entity_poly.pdbx_seq_one_letter_code
_entity_poly.pdbx_strand_id
1 'polypeptide(L)'
;TFDELLTEHGSGRGCEICKPAVASILSSCWNDYVLKTELAPLQETNDYYLGNIQKDGTYSVVPRVAGGEITADKLIVLGQVAKDFNLYTKITGGQRVDLFGARLEQLPDIWERLVEAGFETGHAYGKSLRTVKSCVGNNWCRYGVEDSMGLAIRLEDRYKGVRSPVSYTHL
;
A
#
# COMPACT_ATOMS: atom_id res chain seq x y z
N THR A 1 -19.34 -15.01 -6.50
CA THR A 1 -18.79 -13.82 -5.80
C THR A 1 -18.55 -14.16 -4.34
N PHE A 2 -17.83 -13.28 -3.62
CA PHE A 2 -17.63 -13.43 -2.17
C PHE A 2 -18.98 -13.43 -1.43
N ASP A 3 -19.88 -12.54 -1.80
CA ASP A 3 -21.17 -12.40 -1.12
C ASP A 3 -22.09 -13.61 -1.36
N GLU A 4 -22.08 -14.17 -2.55
CA GLU A 4 -22.78 -15.43 -2.84
C GLU A 4 -22.23 -16.58 -2.00
N LEU A 5 -20.90 -16.74 -1.96
CA LEU A 5 -20.24 -17.77 -1.15
C LEU A 5 -20.54 -17.60 0.35
N LEU A 6 -20.52 -16.36 0.84
CA LEU A 6 -20.85 -16.04 2.23
C LEU A 6 -22.30 -16.36 2.55
N THR A 7 -23.22 -16.07 1.62
CA THR A 7 -24.66 -16.30 1.78
C THR A 7 -24.98 -17.80 1.80
N GLU A 8 -24.35 -18.58 0.92
CA GLU A 8 -24.63 -20.00 0.76
C GLU A 8 -23.91 -20.89 1.79
N HIS A 9 -22.68 -20.54 2.15
CA HIS A 9 -21.79 -21.42 2.91
C HIS A 9 -21.17 -20.78 4.16
N GLY A 10 -21.34 -19.49 4.34
CA GLY A 10 -20.72 -18.75 5.43
C GLY A 10 -21.68 -18.39 6.55
N SER A 11 -21.16 -17.66 7.52
CA SER A 11 -21.93 -17.06 8.60
C SER A 11 -21.43 -15.64 8.88
N GLY A 12 -22.35 -14.74 9.29
CA GLY A 12 -22.00 -13.36 9.57
C GLY A 12 -21.82 -12.50 8.33
N ARG A 13 -20.98 -11.48 8.44
CA ARG A 13 -20.74 -10.47 7.38
C ARG A 13 -19.44 -10.68 6.60
N GLY A 14 -18.70 -11.74 6.91
CA GLY A 14 -17.34 -11.89 6.45
C GLY A 14 -16.36 -11.00 7.24
N CYS A 15 -15.08 -11.20 7.01
CA CYS A 15 -14.04 -10.38 7.62
C CYS A 15 -12.96 -10.01 6.58
N GLU A 16 -12.17 -8.99 6.91
CA GLU A 16 -11.12 -8.48 6.02
C GLU A 16 -9.95 -9.46 5.83
N ILE A 17 -9.88 -10.52 6.61
CA ILE A 17 -8.96 -11.65 6.40
C ILE A 17 -9.53 -12.63 5.36
N CYS A 18 -10.83 -12.95 5.47
CA CYS A 18 -11.48 -13.91 4.58
C CYS A 18 -11.70 -13.36 3.18
N LYS A 19 -12.10 -12.10 3.05
CA LYS A 19 -12.39 -11.46 1.75
C LYS A 19 -11.21 -11.56 0.76
N PRO A 20 -9.99 -11.12 1.09
CA PRO A 20 -8.86 -11.24 0.17
C PRO A 20 -8.50 -12.68 -0.17
N ALA A 21 -8.59 -13.60 0.80
CA ALA A 21 -8.32 -15.01 0.58
C ALA A 21 -9.31 -15.62 -0.40
N VAL A 22 -10.61 -15.41 -0.18
CA VAL A 22 -11.67 -15.90 -1.08
C VAL A 22 -11.57 -15.24 -2.44
N ALA A 23 -11.33 -13.92 -2.51
CA ALA A 23 -11.16 -13.22 -3.78
C ALA A 23 -9.96 -13.78 -4.58
N SER A 24 -8.86 -14.12 -3.91
CA SER A 24 -7.70 -14.76 -4.54
C SER A 24 -8.05 -16.15 -5.09
N ILE A 25 -8.81 -16.95 -4.34
CA ILE A 25 -9.27 -18.27 -4.78
C ILE A 25 -10.19 -18.14 -6.01
N LEU A 26 -11.17 -17.25 -5.95
CA LEU A 26 -12.10 -17.02 -7.05
C LEU A 26 -11.36 -16.54 -8.30
N SER A 27 -10.39 -15.65 -8.16
CA SER A 27 -9.55 -15.16 -9.26
C SER A 27 -8.68 -16.27 -9.87
N SER A 28 -8.28 -17.25 -9.07
CA SER A 28 -7.51 -18.40 -9.54
C SER A 28 -8.36 -19.40 -10.30
N CYS A 29 -9.65 -19.54 -9.95
CA CYS A 29 -10.59 -20.45 -10.60
C CYS A 29 -11.21 -19.87 -11.87
N TRP A 30 -11.41 -18.56 -11.92
CA TRP A 30 -12.06 -17.88 -13.04
C TRP A 30 -11.27 -16.66 -13.48
N ASN A 31 -10.57 -16.76 -14.60
CA ASN A 31 -9.73 -15.68 -15.14
C ASN A 31 -10.51 -14.38 -15.38
N ASP A 32 -11.76 -14.47 -15.85
CA ASP A 32 -12.61 -13.31 -16.10
C ASP A 32 -12.93 -12.54 -14.82
N TYR A 33 -12.89 -13.17 -13.67
CA TYR A 33 -13.16 -12.55 -12.37
C TYR A 33 -12.20 -11.39 -12.08
N VAL A 34 -10.94 -11.53 -12.46
CA VAL A 34 -9.91 -10.49 -12.23
C VAL A 34 -10.16 -9.25 -13.10
N LEU A 35 -10.74 -9.45 -14.30
CA LEU A 35 -10.89 -8.39 -15.31
C LEU A 35 -12.18 -7.59 -15.16
N LYS A 36 -13.14 -8.09 -14.39
CA LYS A 36 -14.42 -7.40 -14.16
C LYS A 36 -14.23 -6.23 -13.19
N THR A 37 -14.57 -5.02 -13.65
CA THR A 37 -14.39 -3.78 -12.89
C THR A 37 -15.19 -3.79 -11.58
N GLU A 38 -16.40 -4.34 -11.59
CA GLU A 38 -17.26 -4.47 -10.41
C GLU A 38 -16.71 -5.39 -9.34
N LEU A 39 -15.81 -6.31 -9.70
CA LEU A 39 -15.17 -7.24 -8.77
C LEU A 39 -13.81 -6.75 -8.25
N ALA A 40 -13.29 -5.65 -8.79
CA ALA A 40 -12.02 -5.09 -8.37
C ALA A 40 -11.94 -4.78 -6.86
N PRO A 41 -12.98 -4.21 -6.21
CA PRO A 41 -12.99 -3.97 -4.78
C PRO A 41 -12.89 -5.25 -3.93
N LEU A 42 -13.45 -6.36 -4.43
CA LEU A 42 -13.40 -7.65 -3.73
C LEU A 42 -12.01 -8.30 -3.78
N GLN A 43 -11.21 -7.94 -4.77
CA GLN A 43 -9.88 -8.50 -4.95
C GLN A 43 -8.81 -7.79 -4.13
N GLU A 44 -9.05 -6.54 -3.72
CA GLU A 44 -8.11 -5.74 -2.95
C GLU A 44 -8.82 -4.89 -1.90
N THR A 45 -9.30 -5.53 -0.86
CA THR A 45 -9.93 -4.85 0.28
C THR A 45 -8.95 -3.90 0.99
N ASN A 46 -7.64 -4.07 0.82
CA ASN A 46 -6.62 -3.18 1.35
C ASN A 46 -6.73 -1.74 0.82
N ASP A 47 -7.19 -1.55 -0.41
CA ASP A 47 -7.45 -0.21 -0.97
C ASP A 47 -8.53 0.54 -0.18
N TYR A 48 -9.50 -0.19 0.33
CA TYR A 48 -10.63 0.38 1.06
C TYR A 48 -10.22 1.00 2.40
N TYR A 49 -9.24 0.39 3.04
CA TYR A 49 -8.73 0.82 4.35
C TYR A 49 -7.42 1.60 4.27
N LEU A 50 -6.92 1.83 3.06
CA LEU A 50 -5.61 2.45 2.83
C LEU A 50 -4.48 1.79 3.65
N GLY A 51 -4.59 0.46 3.83
CA GLY A 51 -3.65 -0.32 4.62
C GLY A 51 -3.62 -1.78 4.21
N ASN A 52 -2.48 -2.44 4.37
CA ASN A 52 -2.37 -3.88 4.11
C ASN A 52 -2.73 -4.67 5.36
N ILE A 53 -3.67 -5.59 5.23
CA ILE A 53 -4.00 -6.51 6.33
C ILE A 53 -2.81 -7.45 6.59
N GLN A 54 -2.47 -7.61 7.86
CA GLN A 54 -1.42 -8.50 8.34
C GLN A 54 -2.02 -9.82 8.85
N LYS A 55 -1.17 -10.84 9.01
CA LYS A 55 -1.63 -12.19 9.44
C LYS A 55 -2.31 -12.21 10.81
N ASP A 56 -2.07 -11.23 11.65
CA ASP A 56 -2.67 -11.07 12.98
C ASP A 56 -3.93 -10.19 12.99
N GLY A 57 -4.39 -9.75 11.81
CA GLY A 57 -5.56 -8.89 11.67
C GLY A 57 -5.29 -7.40 11.84
N THR A 58 -4.07 -7.00 12.15
CA THR A 58 -3.66 -5.60 12.13
C THR A 58 -3.37 -5.13 10.70
N TYR A 59 -3.07 -3.85 10.54
CA TYR A 59 -2.78 -3.24 9.23
C TYR A 59 -1.39 -2.63 9.20
N SER A 60 -0.77 -2.64 8.04
CA SER A 60 0.37 -1.78 7.76
C SER A 60 -0.08 -0.55 6.99
N VAL A 61 0.40 0.60 7.41
CA VAL A 61 0.20 1.89 6.76
C VAL A 61 1.48 2.25 6.03
N VAL A 62 1.38 2.54 4.73
CA VAL A 62 2.55 2.77 3.87
C VAL A 62 2.39 4.12 3.17
N PRO A 63 2.83 5.22 3.79
CA PRO A 63 2.81 6.53 3.16
C PRO A 63 3.75 6.58 1.95
N ARG A 64 3.38 7.39 0.95
CA ARG A 64 4.20 7.58 -0.24
C ARG A 64 5.43 8.41 0.08
N VAL A 65 6.56 7.91 -0.37
CA VAL A 65 7.86 8.60 -0.35
C VAL A 65 8.46 8.43 -1.74
N ALA A 66 8.08 9.34 -2.65
CA ALA A 66 8.46 9.24 -4.06
C ALA A 66 9.98 9.26 -4.24
N GLY A 67 10.51 8.30 -4.98
CA GLY A 67 11.95 8.13 -5.18
C GLY A 67 12.77 7.89 -3.91
N GLY A 68 12.12 7.72 -2.76
CA GLY A 68 12.79 7.62 -1.45
C GLY A 68 13.17 8.99 -0.84
N GLU A 69 12.77 10.11 -1.47
CA GLU A 69 13.04 11.45 -0.96
C GLU A 69 12.02 11.85 0.11
N ILE A 70 12.51 12.23 1.28
CA ILE A 70 11.66 12.66 2.39
C ILE A 70 12.27 13.88 3.09
N THR A 71 11.43 14.86 3.44
CA THR A 71 11.87 16.00 4.24
C THR A 71 12.01 15.64 5.72
N ALA A 72 12.84 16.38 6.45
CA ALA A 72 13.02 16.17 7.88
C ALA A 72 11.68 16.30 8.64
N ASP A 73 10.85 17.28 8.28
CA ASP A 73 9.54 17.49 8.93
C ASP A 73 8.61 16.29 8.72
N LYS A 74 8.53 15.78 7.51
CA LYS A 74 7.75 14.56 7.21
C LYS A 74 8.27 13.35 7.98
N LEU A 75 9.60 13.20 8.10
CA LEU A 75 10.20 12.11 8.86
C LEU A 75 9.85 12.21 10.36
N ILE A 76 9.84 13.43 10.93
CA ILE A 76 9.42 13.67 12.31
C ILE A 76 7.95 13.25 12.50
N VAL A 77 7.06 13.64 11.58
CA VAL A 77 5.64 13.26 11.66
C VAL A 77 5.46 11.74 11.61
N LEU A 78 6.17 11.03 10.73
CA LEU A 78 6.13 9.55 10.71
C LEU A 78 6.56 8.94 12.05
N GLY A 79 7.64 9.45 12.63
CA GLY A 79 8.12 8.99 13.93
C GLY A 79 7.11 9.27 15.05
N GLN A 80 6.48 10.45 15.04
CA GLN A 80 5.48 10.82 16.04
C GLN A 80 4.20 9.97 15.91
N VAL A 81 3.70 9.78 14.70
CA VAL A 81 2.56 8.89 14.43
C VAL A 81 2.85 7.46 14.92
N ALA A 82 4.01 6.93 14.57
CA ALA A 82 4.41 5.60 15.01
C ALA A 82 4.44 5.46 16.53
N LYS A 83 4.96 6.48 17.23
CA LYS A 83 5.04 6.51 18.69
C LYS A 83 3.66 6.59 19.33
N ASP A 84 2.80 7.49 18.86
CA ASP A 84 1.49 7.76 19.48
C ASP A 84 0.52 6.58 19.31
N PHE A 85 0.60 5.89 18.17
CA PHE A 85 -0.23 4.71 17.90
C PHE A 85 0.46 3.37 18.22
N ASN A 86 1.68 3.41 18.80
CA ASN A 86 2.48 2.24 19.15
C ASN A 86 2.72 1.29 17.96
N LEU A 87 3.12 1.86 16.80
CA LEU A 87 3.36 1.12 15.58
C LEU A 87 4.82 0.71 15.46
N TYR A 88 5.05 -0.49 14.93
CA TYR A 88 6.38 -0.91 14.52
C TYR A 88 6.76 -0.25 13.20
N THR A 89 7.98 0.30 13.10
CA THR A 89 8.48 0.98 11.92
C THR A 89 9.58 0.19 11.23
N LYS A 90 9.56 0.20 9.90
CA LYS A 90 10.62 -0.42 9.11
C LYS A 90 10.85 0.33 7.80
N ILE A 91 12.12 0.59 7.48
CA ILE A 91 12.52 0.98 6.12
C ILE A 91 12.50 -0.29 5.27
N THR A 92 11.65 -0.31 4.27
CA THR A 92 11.46 -1.47 3.39
C THR A 92 12.25 -1.37 2.10
N GLY A 93 12.30 -2.45 1.34
CA GLY A 93 12.96 -2.48 0.04
C GLY A 93 12.38 -1.52 -1.01
N GLY A 94 11.22 -0.92 -0.74
CA GLY A 94 10.62 0.15 -1.55
C GLY A 94 11.15 1.55 -1.27
N GLN A 95 12.20 1.69 -0.47
CA GLN A 95 12.74 2.98 -0.01
C GLN A 95 11.70 3.85 0.73
N ARG A 96 10.83 3.20 1.52
CA ARG A 96 9.79 3.85 2.33
C ARG A 96 9.90 3.43 3.78
N VAL A 97 9.28 4.21 4.64
CA VAL A 97 9.03 3.84 6.04
C VAL A 97 7.62 3.28 6.13
N ASP A 98 7.51 2.00 6.39
CA ASP A 98 6.24 1.32 6.58
C ASP A 98 5.93 1.23 8.08
N LEU A 99 4.67 1.50 8.45
CA LEU A 99 4.17 1.47 9.81
C LEU A 99 3.30 0.21 9.98
N PHE A 100 3.63 -0.65 10.94
CA PHE A 100 2.95 -1.94 11.14
C PHE A 100 2.24 -2.00 12.47
N GLY A 101 1.16 -2.78 12.54
CA GLY A 101 0.42 -3.05 13.77
C GLY A 101 -0.74 -2.09 14.05
N ALA A 102 -1.16 -1.31 13.06
CA ALA A 102 -2.33 -0.44 13.20
C ALA A 102 -3.61 -1.28 13.31
N ARG A 103 -4.46 -0.97 14.29
CA ARG A 103 -5.79 -1.54 14.35
C ARG A 103 -6.73 -0.81 13.39
N LEU A 104 -7.78 -1.49 12.95
CA LEU A 104 -8.74 -0.96 11.97
C LEU A 104 -9.29 0.42 12.40
N GLU A 105 -9.69 0.53 13.66
CA GLU A 105 -10.26 1.76 14.20
C GLU A 105 -9.27 2.93 14.32
N GLN A 106 -7.97 2.66 14.26
CA GLN A 106 -6.91 3.69 14.29
C GLN A 106 -6.58 4.25 12.91
N LEU A 107 -6.95 3.56 11.84
CA LEU A 107 -6.57 3.96 10.47
C LEU A 107 -7.06 5.37 10.09
N PRO A 108 -8.29 5.79 10.40
CA PRO A 108 -8.74 7.14 10.09
C PRO A 108 -7.85 8.21 10.74
N ASP A 109 -7.58 8.10 12.03
CA ASP A 109 -6.78 9.08 12.78
C ASP A 109 -5.30 9.09 12.31
N ILE A 110 -4.75 7.92 11.99
CA ILE A 110 -3.40 7.79 11.45
C ILE A 110 -3.33 8.51 10.10
N TRP A 111 -4.29 8.25 9.20
CA TRP A 111 -4.30 8.85 7.88
C TRP A 111 -4.61 10.34 7.90
N GLU A 112 -5.49 10.82 8.79
CA GLU A 112 -5.73 12.25 8.98
C GLU A 112 -4.41 12.99 9.25
N ARG A 113 -3.64 12.55 10.23
CA ARG A 113 -2.35 13.15 10.58
C ARG A 113 -1.31 13.07 9.45
N LEU A 114 -1.27 11.96 8.72
CA LEU A 114 -0.36 11.80 7.59
C LEU A 114 -0.73 12.71 6.42
N VAL A 115 -2.02 12.82 6.11
CA VAL A 115 -2.52 13.70 5.04
C VAL A 115 -2.32 15.17 5.38
N GLU A 116 -2.55 15.59 6.63
CA GLU A 116 -2.25 16.96 7.10
C GLU A 116 -0.78 17.31 6.94
N ALA A 117 0.13 16.35 7.11
CA ALA A 117 1.56 16.52 6.86
C ALA A 117 1.94 16.42 5.36
N GLY A 118 0.96 16.29 4.47
CA GLY A 118 1.17 16.22 3.03
C GLY A 118 1.64 14.85 2.53
N PHE A 119 1.34 13.77 3.25
CA PHE A 119 1.48 12.42 2.74
C PHE A 119 0.24 11.99 1.96
N GLU A 120 0.43 11.08 1.06
CA GLU A 120 -0.62 10.31 0.39
C GLU A 120 -0.33 8.82 0.53
N THR A 121 -1.30 7.98 0.22
CA THR A 121 -1.09 6.53 0.23
C THR A 121 -0.02 6.13 -0.78
N GLY A 122 0.87 5.23 -0.36
CA GLY A 122 1.88 4.64 -1.23
C GLY A 122 1.33 3.58 -2.18
N HIS A 123 0.01 3.31 -2.15
CA HIS A 123 -0.63 2.24 -2.92
C HIS A 123 0.15 0.91 -2.86
N ALA A 124 0.62 0.56 -1.65
CA ALA A 124 1.45 -0.62 -1.42
C ALA A 124 0.64 -1.93 -1.37
N TYR A 125 -0.25 -2.09 -2.34
CA TYR A 125 -1.19 -3.21 -2.44
C TYR A 125 -0.83 -4.11 -3.62
N GLY A 126 -1.32 -5.34 -3.64
CA GLY A 126 -0.84 -6.40 -4.52
C GLY A 126 -0.74 -6.06 -6.01
N LYS A 127 -1.72 -5.32 -6.56
CA LYS A 127 -1.79 -5.01 -8.00
C LYS A 127 -1.30 -3.62 -8.38
N SER A 128 -1.08 -2.74 -7.41
CA SER A 128 -0.70 -1.36 -7.69
C SER A 128 0.77 -1.24 -8.07
N LEU A 129 1.07 -0.38 -9.03
CA LEU A 129 2.43 0.08 -9.25
C LEU A 129 2.86 0.93 -8.05
N ARG A 130 3.95 0.54 -7.41
CA ARG A 130 4.32 1.04 -6.08
C ARG A 130 5.34 2.16 -6.14
N THR A 131 6.59 1.80 -6.25
CA THR A 131 7.72 2.73 -6.09
C THR A 131 8.71 2.60 -7.21
N VAL A 132 9.34 3.72 -7.52
CA VAL A 132 10.54 3.77 -8.36
C VAL A 132 11.74 3.99 -7.44
N LYS A 133 12.65 3.03 -7.40
CA LYS A 133 13.87 3.13 -6.57
C LYS A 133 14.91 3.95 -7.31
N SER A 134 15.60 4.79 -6.57
CA SER A 134 16.70 5.59 -7.09
C SER A 134 17.91 5.60 -6.16
N CYS A 135 19.03 6.02 -6.69
CA CYS A 135 20.15 6.51 -5.90
C CYS A 135 20.05 8.04 -5.75
N VAL A 136 20.96 8.63 -5.01
CA VAL A 136 20.97 10.08 -4.75
C VAL A 136 21.37 10.94 -5.96
N GLY A 137 21.71 10.35 -7.10
CA GLY A 137 22.00 11.02 -8.34
C GLY A 137 23.21 11.95 -8.29
N ASN A 138 23.30 12.83 -9.31
CA ASN A 138 24.42 13.75 -9.48
C ASN A 138 24.48 14.86 -8.41
N ASN A 139 23.39 15.12 -7.69
CA ASN A 139 23.38 16.14 -6.63
C ASN A 139 24.26 15.78 -5.43
N TRP A 140 24.36 14.49 -5.12
CA TRP A 140 25.03 14.01 -3.90
C TRP A 140 26.10 12.95 -4.16
N CYS A 141 26.02 12.23 -5.27
CA CYS A 141 26.97 11.18 -5.59
C CYS A 141 28.14 11.74 -6.43
N ARG A 142 29.36 11.57 -5.96
CA ARG A 142 30.58 11.96 -6.69
C ARG A 142 30.67 11.36 -8.10
N TYR A 143 30.08 10.18 -8.28
CA TYR A 143 30.08 9.46 -9.56
C TYR A 143 28.75 9.58 -10.30
N GLY A 144 27.82 10.37 -9.75
CA GLY A 144 26.51 10.57 -10.39
C GLY A 144 26.64 11.41 -11.66
N VAL A 145 26.04 10.92 -12.74
CA VAL A 145 26.03 11.58 -14.04
C VAL A 145 24.71 12.31 -14.29
N GLU A 146 23.61 11.71 -13.83
CA GLU A 146 22.25 12.17 -14.10
C GLU A 146 21.43 12.41 -12.84
N ASP A 147 20.35 13.19 -12.96
CA ASP A 147 19.35 13.41 -11.92
C ASP A 147 18.44 12.17 -11.77
N SER A 148 18.96 11.11 -11.18
CA SER A 148 18.22 9.87 -10.98
C SER A 148 17.08 10.03 -9.98
N MET A 149 17.22 10.90 -8.97
CA MET A 149 16.17 11.18 -7.99
C MET A 149 14.97 11.86 -8.64
N GLY A 150 15.19 12.95 -9.35
CA GLY A 150 14.11 13.66 -10.03
C GLY A 150 13.44 12.81 -11.11
N LEU A 151 14.18 11.95 -11.81
CA LEU A 151 13.58 11.00 -12.74
C LEU A 151 12.69 9.99 -12.04
N ALA A 152 13.14 9.42 -10.93
CA ALA A 152 12.36 8.44 -10.15
C ALA A 152 11.06 9.06 -9.61
N ILE A 153 11.12 10.28 -9.07
CA ILE A 153 9.93 11.00 -8.58
C ILE A 153 8.94 11.22 -9.74
N ARG A 154 9.39 11.76 -10.88
CA ARG A 154 8.51 11.97 -12.04
C ARG A 154 7.87 10.70 -12.56
N LEU A 155 8.60 9.58 -12.57
CA LEU A 155 8.05 8.30 -12.99
C LEU A 155 7.03 7.77 -11.97
N GLU A 156 7.33 7.85 -10.68
CA GLU A 156 6.42 7.39 -9.65
C GLU A 156 5.13 8.21 -9.66
N ASP A 157 5.20 9.53 -9.77
CA ASP A 157 4.03 10.41 -9.83
C ASP A 157 3.20 10.18 -11.09
N ARG A 158 3.86 9.92 -12.22
CA ARG A 158 3.15 9.63 -13.48
C ARG A 158 2.32 8.35 -13.42
N TYR A 159 2.81 7.34 -12.72
CA TYR A 159 2.21 6.01 -12.71
C TYR A 159 1.54 5.64 -11.38
N LYS A 160 1.48 6.57 -10.43
CA LYS A 160 0.82 6.32 -9.14
C LYS A 160 -0.66 5.98 -9.36
N GLY A 161 -1.15 5.01 -8.59
CA GLY A 161 -2.53 4.54 -8.68
C GLY A 161 -2.86 3.66 -9.89
N VAL A 162 -1.91 3.47 -10.82
CA VAL A 162 -2.10 2.52 -11.93
C VAL A 162 -2.04 1.10 -11.40
N ARG A 163 -2.98 0.27 -11.83
CA ARG A 163 -3.10 -1.13 -11.40
C ARG A 163 -2.76 -2.09 -12.53
N SER A 164 -2.00 -3.11 -12.20
CA SER A 164 -1.78 -4.25 -13.11
C SER A 164 -3.02 -5.15 -13.13
N PRO A 165 -3.39 -5.72 -14.28
CA PRO A 165 -4.45 -6.73 -14.34
C PRO A 165 -4.11 -8.03 -13.60
N VAL A 166 -2.84 -8.26 -13.31
CA VAL A 166 -2.35 -9.44 -12.55
C VAL A 166 -1.59 -9.00 -11.31
N SER A 167 -1.64 -9.82 -10.26
CA SER A 167 -0.89 -9.56 -9.03
C SER A 167 0.62 -9.76 -9.25
N TYR A 168 1.44 -8.89 -8.63
CA TYR A 168 2.91 -9.00 -8.64
C TYR A 168 3.44 -10.28 -7.99
N THR A 169 2.62 -11.00 -7.24
CA THR A 169 3.03 -12.26 -6.61
C THR A 169 3.19 -13.41 -7.59
N HIS A 170 2.86 -13.20 -8.85
CA HIS A 170 2.94 -14.19 -9.92
C HIS A 170 3.93 -13.83 -11.05
N LEU A 171 4.80 -12.84 -10.82
CA LEU A 171 5.88 -12.46 -11.74
C LEU A 171 7.22 -12.98 -11.25
#